data_8339dc268fc895718df9fe81593ea5da
#
_entry.id   8339dc268fc895718df9fe81593ea5da
#
_cell.length_a   1.000
_cell.length_b   1.000
_cell.length_c   1.000
_cell.angle_alpha   90.00
_cell.angle_beta   90.00
_cell.angle_gamma   90.00
#
_symmetry.space_group_name_H-M   'P 1'
#
loop_
_entity.id
_entity.type
_entity.pdbx_description
1 polymer ?
#
loop_
_entity_poly.entity_id
_entity_poly.type
_entity_poly.pdbx_seq_one_letter_code
_entity_poly.pdbx_strand_id
1 'polypeptide(L)'
;MDQIRQGTKRAIEATGNEAYYVDLDAHNGNISDKIVEEIRNCKFLVADFTCQNTGVYYEAGYAKGIGKTVIYTCRQDDFINVHFDIKQIQFVVWTDAEDLKNKLQEQITKSGLSIV
;
A
#
# COMPACT_ATOMS: atom_id res chain seq x y z
N MET A 1 5.18 10.06 8.06
CA MET A 1 4.61 9.95 6.69
C MET A 1 5.69 9.85 5.64
N ASP A 2 6.79 10.59 5.80
CA ASP A 2 7.88 10.50 4.82
C ASP A 2 8.48 9.11 4.75
N GLN A 3 8.56 8.40 5.85
CA GLN A 3 9.10 7.05 5.87
C GLN A 3 8.27 6.09 5.02
N ILE A 4 6.95 6.25 5.05
CA ILE A 4 6.05 5.41 4.25
C ILE A 4 6.32 5.65 2.77
N ARG A 5 6.37 6.91 2.36
CA ARG A 5 6.60 7.24 0.95
C ARG A 5 7.99 6.81 0.49
N GLN A 6 9.01 7.10 1.30
CA GLN A 6 10.39 6.72 0.95
C GLN A 6 10.54 5.23 0.80
N GLY A 7 10.11 4.46 1.79
CA GLY A 7 10.26 3.03 1.76
C GLY A 7 9.47 2.39 0.62
N THR A 8 8.23 2.83 0.44
CA THR A 8 7.35 2.28 -0.58
C THR A 8 7.88 2.59 -1.98
N LYS A 9 8.26 3.84 -2.23
CA LYS A 9 8.78 4.24 -3.54
C LYS A 9 10.05 3.48 -3.89
N ARG A 10 10.98 3.38 -2.95
CA ARG A 10 12.25 2.70 -3.19
C ARG A 10 12.04 1.21 -3.49
N ALA A 11 11.11 0.57 -2.78
CA ALA A 11 10.82 -0.83 -3.01
C ALA A 11 10.18 -1.06 -4.39
N ILE A 12 9.22 -0.22 -4.75
CA ILE A 12 8.55 -0.33 -6.04
C ILE A 12 9.56 -0.12 -7.17
N GLU A 13 10.39 0.90 -7.06
CA GLU A 13 11.38 1.20 -8.09
C GLU A 13 12.48 0.14 -8.17
N ALA A 14 12.86 -0.43 -7.03
CA ALA A 14 13.87 -1.49 -7.01
C ALA A 14 13.42 -2.75 -7.73
N THR A 15 12.12 -2.95 -7.87
CA THR A 15 11.56 -4.08 -8.60
C THR A 15 11.23 -3.74 -10.05
N GLY A 16 11.68 -2.57 -10.52
CA GLY A 16 11.51 -2.15 -11.91
C GLY A 16 10.16 -1.53 -12.23
N ASN A 17 9.35 -1.28 -11.21
CA ASN A 17 8.03 -0.70 -11.38
C ASN A 17 8.08 0.81 -11.13
N GLU A 18 7.04 1.50 -11.56
CA GLU A 18 6.90 2.95 -11.38
C GLU A 18 5.88 3.22 -10.27
N ALA A 19 6.24 4.10 -9.33
CA ALA A 19 5.39 4.39 -8.18
C ALA A 19 4.53 5.62 -8.43
N TYR A 20 3.23 5.50 -8.13
CA TYR A 20 2.28 6.60 -8.13
C TYR A 20 1.63 6.68 -6.75
N TYR A 21 1.36 7.90 -6.29
CA TYR A 21 0.70 8.13 -5.02
C TYR A 21 -0.71 8.63 -5.24
N VAL A 22 -1.64 8.09 -4.44
CA VAL A 22 -3.01 8.58 -4.41
C VAL A 22 -3.09 9.57 -3.25
N ASP A 23 -3.40 10.82 -3.55
CA ASP A 23 -3.47 11.88 -2.55
C ASP A 23 -4.91 12.05 -2.08
N LEU A 24 -5.26 11.32 -1.02
CA LEU A 24 -6.59 11.41 -0.43
C LEU A 24 -6.87 12.74 0.25
N ASP A 25 -5.81 13.38 0.77
CA ASP A 25 -5.98 14.65 1.46
C ASP A 25 -6.50 15.73 0.52
N ALA A 26 -6.08 15.70 -0.73
CA ALA A 26 -6.54 16.66 -1.73
C ALA A 26 -8.04 16.53 -2.03
N HIS A 27 -8.65 15.43 -1.60
CA HIS A 27 -10.05 15.15 -1.85
C HIS A 27 -10.86 15.06 -0.56
N ASN A 28 -10.32 15.61 0.53
CA ASN A 28 -10.97 15.62 1.85
C ASN A 28 -11.41 14.23 2.30
N GLY A 29 -10.63 13.21 1.95
CA GLY A 29 -10.93 11.83 2.30
C GLY A 29 -11.96 11.16 1.41
N ASN A 30 -12.49 11.86 0.41
CA ASN A 30 -13.43 11.29 -0.55
C ASN A 30 -12.69 10.60 -1.67
N ILE A 31 -13.28 9.50 -2.17
CA ILE A 31 -12.72 8.80 -3.32
C ILE A 31 -13.34 9.37 -4.57
N SER A 32 -12.53 10.05 -5.38
CA SER A 32 -12.98 10.65 -6.63
C SER A 32 -12.95 9.63 -7.76
N ASP A 33 -13.62 9.96 -8.85
CA ASP A 33 -13.60 9.13 -10.06
C ASP A 33 -12.16 8.94 -10.56
N LYS A 34 -11.33 9.95 -10.40
CA LYS A 34 -9.94 9.87 -10.83
C LYS A 34 -9.18 8.83 -10.03
N ILE A 35 -9.39 8.77 -8.71
CA ILE A 35 -8.73 7.79 -7.85
C ILE A 35 -9.17 6.38 -8.24
N VAL A 36 -10.47 6.20 -8.46
CA VAL A 36 -11.01 4.91 -8.89
C VAL A 36 -10.37 4.48 -10.21
N GLU A 37 -10.23 5.40 -11.15
CA GLU A 37 -9.62 5.10 -12.43
C GLU A 37 -8.15 4.71 -12.28
N GLU A 38 -7.42 5.43 -11.42
CA GLU A 38 -6.01 5.11 -11.17
C GLU A 38 -5.85 3.71 -10.57
N ILE A 39 -6.73 3.33 -9.64
CA ILE A 39 -6.70 2.00 -9.07
C ILE A 39 -7.00 0.94 -10.13
N ARG A 40 -7.98 1.20 -10.98
CA ARG A 40 -8.33 0.24 -12.06
C ARG A 40 -7.19 0.02 -13.04
N ASN A 41 -6.38 1.04 -13.26
CA ASN A 41 -5.30 0.99 -14.24
C ASN A 41 -3.96 0.59 -13.66
N CYS A 42 -3.83 0.49 -12.34
CA CYS A 42 -2.55 0.14 -11.74
C CYS A 42 -2.26 -1.36 -11.90
N LYS A 43 -0.99 -1.71 -11.81
CA LYS A 43 -0.56 -3.10 -11.86
C LYS A 43 -0.85 -3.80 -10.53
N PHE A 44 -0.57 -3.11 -9.44
CA PHE A 44 -0.88 -3.57 -8.08
C PHE A 44 -0.94 -2.36 -7.16
N LEU A 45 -1.54 -2.53 -5.99
CA LEU A 45 -1.69 -1.47 -5.02
C LEU A 45 -0.93 -1.82 -3.75
N VAL A 46 -0.19 -0.84 -3.22
CA VAL A 46 0.41 -0.94 -1.89
C VAL A 46 -0.39 -0.02 -0.98
N ALA A 47 -0.99 -0.59 0.05
CA ALA A 47 -1.85 0.15 0.97
C ALA A 47 -1.23 0.12 2.36
N ASP A 48 -0.84 1.29 2.88
CA ASP A 48 -0.26 1.39 4.23
C ASP A 48 -1.32 1.87 5.21
N PHE A 49 -1.49 1.11 6.28
CA PHE A 49 -2.53 1.32 7.28
C PHE A 49 -2.04 2.05 8.53
N THR A 50 -0.81 2.55 8.51
CA THR A 50 -0.30 3.37 9.61
C THR A 50 -1.21 4.58 9.80
N CYS A 51 -1.54 4.91 11.03
CA CYS A 51 -2.45 6.01 11.40
C CYS A 51 -3.92 5.77 11.06
N GLN A 52 -4.28 4.58 10.61
CA GLN A 52 -5.68 4.16 10.42
C GLN A 52 -6.52 5.11 9.57
N ASN A 53 -5.96 5.56 8.45
CA ASN A 53 -6.70 6.41 7.51
C ASN A 53 -7.85 5.62 6.88
N THR A 54 -9.08 6.12 7.03
CA THR A 54 -10.27 5.42 6.52
C THR A 54 -10.27 5.30 5.00
N GLY A 55 -9.67 6.27 4.30
CA GLY A 55 -9.56 6.20 2.84
C GLY A 55 -8.74 5.03 2.36
N VAL A 56 -7.72 4.64 3.13
CA VAL A 56 -6.88 3.49 2.78
C VAL A 56 -7.70 2.21 2.83
N TYR A 57 -8.57 2.07 3.84
CA TYR A 57 -9.46 0.91 3.91
C TYR A 57 -10.35 0.81 2.68
N TYR A 58 -10.90 1.94 2.25
CA TYR A 58 -11.77 1.99 1.08
C TYR A 58 -11.00 1.61 -0.19
N GLU A 59 -9.83 2.22 -0.39
CA GLU A 59 -9.02 1.96 -1.58
C GLU A 59 -8.60 0.50 -1.67
N ALA A 60 -8.12 -0.05 -0.57
CA ALA A 60 -7.68 -1.45 -0.54
C ALA A 60 -8.86 -2.40 -0.81
N GLY A 61 -10.02 -2.12 -0.22
CA GLY A 61 -11.21 -2.91 -0.42
C GLY A 61 -11.68 -2.88 -1.86
N TYR A 62 -11.69 -1.69 -2.46
CA TYR A 62 -12.09 -1.54 -3.86
C TYR A 62 -11.13 -2.30 -4.79
N ALA A 63 -9.84 -2.11 -4.59
CA ALA A 63 -8.83 -2.77 -5.43
C ALA A 63 -8.95 -4.29 -5.34
N LYS A 64 -9.09 -4.81 -4.14
CA LYS A 64 -9.26 -6.24 -3.95
C LYS A 64 -10.54 -6.74 -4.60
N GLY A 65 -11.62 -5.98 -4.49
CA GLY A 65 -12.92 -6.33 -5.05
C GLY A 65 -12.91 -6.44 -6.57
N ILE A 66 -12.07 -5.67 -7.24
CA ILE A 66 -11.96 -5.75 -8.71
C ILE A 66 -10.82 -6.66 -9.16
N GLY A 67 -10.25 -7.44 -8.23
CA GLY A 67 -9.25 -8.44 -8.58
C GLY A 67 -7.82 -7.95 -8.67
N LYS A 68 -7.53 -6.75 -8.18
CA LYS A 68 -6.14 -6.26 -8.14
C LYS A 68 -5.39 -6.91 -6.99
N THR A 69 -4.10 -7.10 -7.19
CA THR A 69 -3.23 -7.53 -6.11
C THR A 69 -2.99 -6.35 -5.17
N VAL A 70 -3.26 -6.55 -3.90
CA VAL A 70 -3.04 -5.53 -2.87
C VAL A 70 -2.01 -6.04 -1.89
N ILE A 71 -0.96 -5.24 -1.66
CA ILE A 71 0.04 -5.53 -0.64
C ILE A 71 -0.25 -4.59 0.53
N TYR A 72 -0.46 -5.17 1.70
CA TYR A 72 -0.85 -4.43 2.90
C TYR A 72 0.39 -4.20 3.75
N THR A 73 0.62 -2.95 4.16
CA THR A 73 1.74 -2.60 5.03
C THR A 73 1.24 -1.84 6.25
N CYS A 74 1.99 -1.89 7.34
CA CYS A 74 1.68 -1.11 8.53
C CYS A 74 2.91 -1.01 9.42
N ARG A 75 3.13 0.18 10.02
CA ARG A 75 4.21 0.34 10.96
C ARG A 75 3.92 -0.50 12.21
N GLN A 76 4.97 -1.11 12.76
CA GLN A 76 4.85 -2.07 13.85
C GLN A 76 4.10 -1.53 15.05
N ASP A 77 4.39 -0.29 15.45
CA ASP A 77 3.80 0.31 16.64
C ASP A 77 2.32 0.65 16.49
N ASP A 78 1.80 0.65 15.27
CA ASP A 78 0.40 0.95 15.00
C ASP A 78 -0.39 -0.27 14.52
N PHE A 79 0.26 -1.40 14.33
CA PHE A 79 -0.39 -2.58 13.78
C PHE A 79 -1.52 -3.09 14.70
N ILE A 80 -1.38 -2.93 16.00
CA ILE A 80 -2.40 -3.37 16.96
C ILE A 80 -3.74 -2.65 16.72
N ASN A 81 -3.71 -1.46 16.14
CA ASN A 81 -4.89 -0.65 15.91
C ASN A 81 -5.62 -0.99 14.61
N VAL A 82 -5.06 -1.86 13.79
CA VAL A 82 -5.68 -2.27 12.52
C VAL A 82 -6.95 -3.06 12.84
N HIS A 83 -8.01 -2.83 12.04
CA HIS A 83 -9.28 -3.53 12.23
C HIS A 83 -9.10 -5.04 12.17
N PHE A 84 -9.82 -5.75 13.02
CA PHE A 84 -9.71 -7.19 13.18
C PHE A 84 -9.82 -7.94 11.84
N ASP A 85 -10.80 -7.59 11.03
CA ASP A 85 -11.04 -8.30 9.77
C ASP A 85 -9.86 -8.16 8.81
N ILE A 86 -9.19 -7.01 8.83
CA ILE A 86 -8.03 -6.76 7.98
C ILE A 86 -6.81 -7.49 8.52
N LYS A 87 -6.69 -7.66 9.84
CA LYS A 87 -5.54 -8.35 10.45
C LYS A 87 -5.41 -9.80 10.03
N GLN A 88 -6.47 -10.41 9.52
CA GLN A 88 -6.40 -11.77 9.00
C GLN A 88 -5.68 -11.85 7.67
N ILE A 89 -5.45 -10.71 7.03
CA ILE A 89 -4.70 -10.63 5.79
C ILE A 89 -3.23 -10.53 6.14
N GLN A 90 -2.36 -11.08 5.29
CA GLN A 90 -0.93 -10.98 5.50
C GLN A 90 -0.47 -9.53 5.33
N PHE A 91 0.17 -8.99 6.37
CA PHE A 91 0.72 -7.64 6.35
C PHE A 91 2.24 -7.66 6.30
N VAL A 92 2.80 -6.68 5.60
CA VAL A 92 4.21 -6.34 5.73
C VAL A 92 4.31 -5.35 6.89
N VAL A 93 4.78 -5.81 8.04
CA VAL A 93 4.91 -4.98 9.24
C VAL A 93 6.34 -4.44 9.30
N TRP A 94 6.47 -3.12 9.39
CA TRP A 94 7.78 -2.48 9.26
C TRP A 94 8.08 -1.53 10.41
N THR A 95 9.36 -1.21 10.61
CA THR A 95 9.81 -0.36 11.71
C THR A 95 10.32 1.01 11.25
N ASP A 96 10.99 1.08 10.11
CA ASP A 96 11.48 2.34 9.54
C ASP A 96 11.50 2.23 8.02
N ALA A 97 11.92 3.32 7.35
CA ALA A 97 11.87 3.37 5.89
C ALA A 97 12.73 2.29 5.24
N GLU A 98 13.90 2.02 5.80
CA GLU A 98 14.80 0.99 5.24
C GLU A 98 14.21 -0.40 5.41
N ASP A 99 13.63 -0.69 6.56
CA ASP A 99 12.97 -1.96 6.83
C ASP A 99 11.77 -2.15 5.89
N LEU A 100 10.98 -1.09 5.72
CA LEU A 100 9.84 -1.12 4.80
C LEU A 100 10.31 -1.42 3.37
N LYS A 101 11.34 -0.72 2.91
CA LYS A 101 11.88 -0.93 1.58
C LYS A 101 12.29 -2.38 1.37
N ASN A 102 13.04 -2.94 2.31
CA ASN A 102 13.56 -4.30 2.15
C ASN A 102 12.45 -5.34 2.19
N LYS A 103 11.54 -5.22 3.14
CA LYS A 103 10.44 -6.18 3.28
C LYS A 103 9.44 -6.08 2.12
N LEU A 104 9.14 -4.87 1.70
CA LEU A 104 8.19 -4.66 0.61
C LEU A 104 8.78 -5.13 -0.71
N GLN A 105 10.05 -4.86 -0.96
CA GLN A 105 10.74 -5.35 -2.16
C GLN A 105 10.66 -6.87 -2.23
N GLU A 106 10.91 -7.54 -1.11
CA GLU A 106 10.82 -8.99 -1.05
C GLU A 106 9.39 -9.46 -1.34
N GLN A 107 8.39 -8.79 -0.77
CA GLN A 107 7.00 -9.18 -0.98
C GLN A 107 6.56 -8.96 -2.43
N ILE A 108 6.98 -7.87 -3.05
CA ILE A 108 6.68 -7.61 -4.47
C ILE A 108 7.27 -8.73 -5.32
N THR A 109 8.51 -9.11 -5.03
CA THR A 109 9.18 -10.18 -5.77
C THR A 109 8.48 -11.52 -5.58
N LYS A 110 8.12 -11.86 -4.34
CA LYS A 110 7.41 -13.10 -4.05
C LYS A 110 6.04 -13.17 -4.71
N SER A 111 5.42 -12.02 -4.90
CA SER A 111 4.09 -11.95 -5.54
C SER A 111 4.17 -12.03 -7.07
N GLY A 112 5.36 -12.15 -7.63
CA GLY A 112 5.53 -12.23 -9.08
C GLY A 112 5.37 -10.90 -9.79
N LEU A 113 5.52 -9.78 -9.07
CA LEU A 113 5.28 -8.45 -9.61
C LEU A 113 6.57 -7.70 -9.96
N SER A 114 7.73 -8.28 -9.66
CA SER A 114 9.01 -7.68 -10.04
C SER A 114 9.28 -7.90 -11.52
N ILE A 115 9.84 -6.89 -12.19
CA ILE A 115 10.23 -6.99 -13.59
C ILE A 115 11.75 -6.89 -13.78
N VAL A 116 12.48 -7.01 -12.67
CA VAL A 116 13.96 -7.05 -12.71
C VAL A 116 14.46 -8.35 -12.14
#